data_aab41afdb66f95210ca474ec92598bf0
#
_entry.id   aab41afdb66f95210ca474ec92598bf0
#
_cell.length_a   1.000
_cell.length_b   1.000
_cell.length_c   1.000
_cell.angle_alpha   90.00
_cell.angle_beta   90.00
_cell.angle_gamma   90.00
#
_symmetry.space_group_name_H-M   'P 1'
#
loop_
_entity.id
_entity.type
_entity.pdbx_description
1 polymer ?
#
loop_
_entity_poly.entity_id
_entity_poly.type
_entity_poly.pdbx_seq_one_letter_code
_entity_poly.pdbx_strand_id
1 'polypeptide(L)'
;TQSKSTAQFFTCDAMDPASLKSCHEAVDQALGAPTVLLNAAGGNHPDAVVTPEMPFEKIPLPGWASVFDLNLVGGFLLPCQEFGPAMCGRGKGSIINIASVTSHLPLSKVIAYSASKAAVLSATRFLSREWATKGVRVNSITPGFFPAEQNRKLLFNEDGTPSDRAKAIFGHTPMGRFGDPSELAGAAVYLASEKAASFVTGSDIVVDGGFLSQTI
;
A
#
# COMPACT_ATOMS: atom_id res chain seq x y z
N THR A 1 29.50 0.59 -10.61
CA THR A 1 29.54 1.79 -9.76
C THR A 1 28.51 1.64 -8.66
N GLN A 2 28.93 1.32 -7.42
CA GLN A 2 28.05 1.41 -6.24
C GLN A 2 27.65 2.87 -6.10
N SER A 3 26.34 3.18 -6.26
CA SER A 3 25.82 4.50 -5.92
C SER A 3 25.95 4.66 -4.41
N LYS A 4 26.59 5.73 -3.97
CA LYS A 4 26.58 6.14 -2.57
C LYS A 4 25.18 6.73 -2.28
N SER A 5 24.19 5.86 -2.09
CA SER A 5 22.85 6.29 -1.64
C SER A 5 22.90 6.46 -0.12
N THR A 6 22.40 7.59 0.36
CA THR A 6 22.22 7.84 1.78
C THR A 6 20.79 7.41 2.14
N ALA A 7 20.64 6.54 3.12
CA ALA A 7 19.35 6.21 3.73
C ALA A 7 19.33 6.74 5.16
N GLN A 8 18.25 7.42 5.54
CA GLN A 8 18.02 7.90 6.89
C GLN A 8 16.65 7.46 7.37
N PHE A 9 16.53 7.27 8.67
CA PHE A 9 15.28 6.89 9.33
C PHE A 9 14.72 8.11 10.09
N PHE A 10 13.44 8.37 9.89
CA PHE A 10 12.68 9.40 10.60
C PHE A 10 11.45 8.76 11.21
N THR A 11 11.25 8.95 12.52
CA THR A 11 10.03 8.48 13.20
C THR A 11 8.85 9.32 12.75
N CYS A 12 7.76 8.65 12.35
CA CYS A 12 6.54 9.30 11.90
C CYS A 12 5.33 8.45 12.25
N ASP A 13 4.32 9.07 12.85
CA ASP A 13 2.98 8.51 12.94
C ASP A 13 2.15 9.06 11.77
N ALA A 14 1.81 8.19 10.84
CA ALA A 14 1.04 8.57 9.65
C ALA A 14 -0.42 8.97 9.97
N MET A 15 -0.89 8.67 11.18
CA MET A 15 -2.22 9.05 11.68
C MET A 15 -2.25 10.42 12.35
N ASP A 16 -1.08 11.00 12.63
CA ASP A 16 -0.95 12.30 13.30
C ASP A 16 -0.42 13.36 12.32
N PRO A 17 -1.24 14.37 11.95
CA PRO A 17 -0.80 15.46 11.07
C PRO A 17 0.41 16.23 11.59
N ALA A 18 0.56 16.39 12.92
CA ALA A 18 1.69 17.10 13.51
C ALA A 18 2.98 16.28 13.37
N SER A 19 2.90 14.96 13.55
CA SER A 19 4.00 14.03 13.33
C SER A 19 4.44 14.00 11.86
N LEU A 20 3.48 13.95 10.92
CA LEU A 20 3.75 14.02 9.48
C LEU A 20 4.47 15.31 9.09
N LYS A 21 4.00 16.44 9.59
CA LYS A 21 4.62 17.75 9.34
C LYS A 21 6.06 17.79 9.87
N SER A 22 6.28 17.38 11.10
CA SER A 22 7.61 17.33 11.71
C SER A 22 8.56 16.41 10.94
N CYS A 23 8.04 15.27 10.49
CA CYS A 23 8.80 14.33 9.65
C CYS A 23 9.16 14.95 8.29
N HIS A 24 8.23 15.64 7.63
CA HIS A 24 8.47 16.33 6.37
C HIS A 24 9.57 17.39 6.51
N GLU A 25 9.47 18.25 7.52
CA GLU A 25 10.48 19.27 7.81
C GLU A 25 11.87 18.67 8.08
N ALA A 26 11.94 17.57 8.83
CA ALA A 26 13.19 16.87 9.10
C ALA A 26 13.80 16.23 7.83
N VAL A 27 12.97 15.64 6.96
CA VAL A 27 13.41 15.09 5.67
C VAL A 27 13.93 16.22 4.76
N ASP A 28 13.21 17.33 4.65
CA ASP A 28 13.62 18.48 3.85
C ASP A 28 14.99 19.03 4.28
N GLN A 29 15.22 19.13 5.59
CA GLN A 29 16.49 19.60 6.14
C GLN A 29 17.65 18.63 5.88
N ALA A 30 17.40 17.33 6.00
CA ALA A 30 18.46 16.32 5.93
C ALA A 30 18.77 15.84 4.51
N LEU A 31 17.76 15.71 3.66
CA LEU A 31 17.86 15.07 2.34
C LEU A 31 17.38 15.97 1.19
N GLY A 32 16.79 17.12 1.50
CA GLY A 32 16.14 17.99 0.52
C GLY A 32 14.71 17.55 0.21
N ALA A 33 14.02 18.39 -0.56
CA ALA A 33 12.59 18.25 -0.82
C ALA A 33 12.23 16.92 -1.51
N PRO A 34 11.35 16.08 -0.92
CA PRO A 34 10.95 14.81 -1.48
C PRO A 34 10.33 14.96 -2.87
N THR A 35 10.75 14.13 -3.80
CA THR A 35 10.17 14.04 -5.16
C THR A 35 9.36 12.76 -5.37
N VAL A 36 9.49 11.81 -4.45
CA VAL A 36 8.74 10.55 -4.45
C VAL A 36 8.15 10.34 -3.06
N LEU A 37 6.86 10.01 -3.00
CA LEU A 37 6.17 9.57 -1.79
C LEU A 37 5.64 8.16 -2.04
N LEU A 38 6.06 7.21 -1.21
CA LEU A 38 5.51 5.85 -1.22
C LEU A 38 4.70 5.64 0.06
N ASN A 39 3.38 5.53 -0.08
CA ASN A 39 2.44 5.30 1.01
C ASN A 39 2.27 3.80 1.24
N ALA A 40 3.00 3.25 2.21
CA ALA A 40 2.99 1.83 2.55
C ALA A 40 2.39 1.52 3.94
N ALA A 41 2.05 2.53 4.73
CA ALA A 41 1.36 2.33 6.00
C ALA A 41 -0.02 1.70 5.78
N GLY A 42 -0.34 0.69 6.57
CA GLY A 42 -1.62 -0.01 6.46
C GLY A 42 -1.61 -1.36 7.16
N GLY A 43 -2.78 -1.91 7.34
CA GLY A 43 -2.96 -3.20 8.01
C GLY A 43 -4.43 -3.54 8.19
N ASN A 44 -4.67 -4.62 8.94
CA ASN A 44 -6.00 -5.04 9.36
C ASN A 44 -6.11 -4.96 10.89
N HIS A 45 -7.33 -5.00 11.41
CA HIS A 45 -7.60 -5.02 12.85
C HIS A 45 -8.30 -6.33 13.22
N PRO A 46 -7.94 -6.99 14.34
CA PRO A 46 -8.59 -8.25 14.75
C PRO A 46 -10.11 -8.14 14.86
N ASP A 47 -10.62 -7.05 15.40
CA ASP A 47 -12.07 -6.81 15.57
C ASP A 47 -12.80 -6.55 14.25
N ALA A 48 -12.09 -6.47 13.13
CA ALA A 48 -12.68 -6.32 11.79
C ALA A 48 -12.51 -7.59 10.93
N VAL A 49 -12.21 -8.72 11.57
CA VAL A 49 -12.07 -10.03 10.90
C VAL A 49 -13.32 -10.86 11.14
N VAL A 50 -13.94 -11.32 10.06
CA VAL A 50 -15.09 -12.23 10.13
C VAL A 50 -14.61 -13.63 10.55
N THR A 51 -15.18 -14.14 11.64
CA THR A 51 -14.95 -15.50 12.15
C THR A 51 -16.29 -16.17 12.49
N PRO A 52 -16.34 -17.48 12.79
CA PRO A 52 -17.57 -18.11 13.29
C PRO A 52 -18.13 -17.42 14.55
N GLU A 53 -17.28 -16.91 15.42
CA GLU A 53 -17.66 -16.24 16.67
C GLU A 53 -18.02 -14.76 16.45
N MET A 54 -17.46 -14.16 15.39
CA MET A 54 -17.69 -12.77 14.96
C MET A 54 -18.15 -12.73 13.51
N PRO A 55 -19.40 -13.11 13.19
CA PRO A 55 -19.95 -12.97 11.85
C PRO A 55 -20.08 -11.49 11.47
N PHE A 56 -20.29 -11.23 10.17
CA PHE A 56 -20.30 -9.88 9.61
C PHE A 56 -21.19 -8.89 10.38
N GLU A 57 -22.39 -9.31 10.76
CA GLU A 57 -23.38 -8.49 11.47
C GLU A 57 -22.98 -8.10 12.90
N LYS A 58 -21.92 -8.69 13.42
CA LYS A 58 -21.36 -8.42 14.76
C LYS A 58 -20.07 -7.58 14.73
N ILE A 59 -19.55 -7.25 13.55
CA ILE A 59 -18.34 -6.42 13.45
C ILE A 59 -18.60 -5.07 14.12
N PRO A 60 -17.85 -4.70 15.17
CA PRO A 60 -18.07 -3.44 15.87
C PRO A 60 -17.60 -2.26 15.01
N LEU A 61 -18.38 -1.17 15.02
CA LEU A 61 -18.03 0.06 14.28
C LEU A 61 -16.63 0.59 14.60
N PRO A 62 -16.12 0.57 15.85
CA PRO A 62 -14.76 1.00 16.13
C PRO A 62 -13.70 0.14 15.42
N GLY A 63 -13.87 -1.18 15.32
CA GLY A 63 -12.98 -2.07 14.59
C GLY A 63 -12.98 -1.76 13.09
N TRP A 64 -14.18 -1.52 12.52
CA TRP A 64 -14.33 -1.09 11.14
C TRP A 64 -13.63 0.25 10.89
N ALA A 65 -13.90 1.27 11.71
CA ALA A 65 -13.33 2.60 11.59
C ALA A 65 -11.78 2.56 11.69
N SER A 66 -11.24 1.80 12.65
CA SER A 66 -9.79 1.65 12.83
C SER A 66 -9.08 1.15 11.57
N VAL A 67 -9.70 0.24 10.80
CA VAL A 67 -9.12 -0.24 9.53
C VAL A 67 -9.15 0.85 8.46
N PHE A 68 -10.23 1.62 8.36
CA PHE A 68 -10.31 2.73 7.42
C PHE A 68 -9.37 3.87 7.80
N ASP A 69 -9.30 4.21 9.06
CA ASP A 69 -8.39 5.23 9.57
C ASP A 69 -6.94 4.87 9.24
N LEU A 70 -6.53 3.64 9.55
CA LEU A 70 -5.17 3.20 9.25
C LEU A 70 -4.87 3.18 7.74
N ASN A 71 -5.74 2.58 6.92
CA ASN A 71 -5.42 2.35 5.50
C ASN A 71 -5.71 3.54 4.60
N LEU A 72 -6.81 4.28 4.87
CA LEU A 72 -7.24 5.37 4.01
C LEU A 72 -6.81 6.73 4.55
N VAL A 73 -6.99 6.99 5.85
CA VAL A 73 -6.61 8.29 6.42
C VAL A 73 -5.08 8.36 6.57
N GLY A 74 -4.46 7.47 7.35
CA GLY A 74 -3.02 7.45 7.55
C GLY A 74 -2.23 6.90 6.37
N GLY A 75 -2.77 5.89 5.68
CA GLY A 75 -2.11 5.23 4.56
C GLY A 75 -2.25 5.96 3.21
N PHE A 76 -3.04 7.02 3.11
CA PHE A 76 -3.24 7.76 1.87
C PHE A 76 -3.48 9.26 2.10
N LEU A 77 -4.56 9.63 2.82
CA LEU A 77 -5.06 11.00 2.85
C LEU A 77 -4.05 11.97 3.45
N LEU A 78 -3.67 11.75 4.70
CA LEU A 78 -2.80 12.67 5.44
C LEU A 78 -1.41 12.81 4.81
N PRO A 79 -0.70 11.72 4.42
CA PRO A 79 0.57 11.86 3.73
C PRO A 79 0.45 12.60 2.38
N CYS A 80 -0.62 12.35 1.62
CA CYS A 80 -0.84 13.08 0.36
C CYS A 80 -1.12 14.57 0.62
N GLN A 81 -1.87 14.91 1.67
CA GLN A 81 -2.11 16.31 2.05
C GLN A 81 -0.86 17.03 2.53
N GLU A 82 0.04 16.34 3.22
CA GLU A 82 1.27 16.93 3.73
C GLU A 82 2.32 17.11 2.63
N PHE A 83 2.63 16.06 1.88
CA PHE A 83 3.74 16.08 0.91
C PHE A 83 3.33 16.57 -0.49
N GLY A 84 2.09 16.33 -0.89
CA GLY A 84 1.61 16.61 -2.25
C GLY A 84 1.63 18.08 -2.65
N PRO A 85 1.17 19.02 -1.81
CA PRO A 85 1.17 20.46 -2.15
C PRO A 85 2.56 21.00 -2.52
N ALA A 86 3.60 20.59 -1.80
CA ALA A 86 4.98 21.00 -2.10
C ALA A 86 5.46 20.40 -3.44
N MET A 87 5.09 19.16 -3.77
CA MET A 87 5.37 18.56 -5.09
C MET A 87 4.63 19.31 -6.20
N CYS A 88 3.34 19.63 -6.02
CA CYS A 88 2.55 20.42 -6.96
C CYS A 88 3.14 21.82 -7.18
N GLY A 89 3.58 22.48 -6.13
CA GLY A 89 4.20 23.81 -6.22
C GLY A 89 5.51 23.82 -7.01
N ARG A 90 6.26 22.69 -6.98
CA ARG A 90 7.48 22.51 -7.78
C ARG A 90 7.22 22.01 -9.21
N GLY A 91 5.99 21.62 -9.53
CA GLY A 91 5.65 21.03 -10.82
C GLY A 91 6.26 19.65 -11.04
N LYS A 92 6.59 18.91 -9.96
CA LYS A 92 7.30 17.65 -10.05
C LYS A 92 7.06 16.75 -8.84
N GLY A 93 6.57 15.53 -9.08
CA GLY A 93 6.39 14.53 -8.03
C GLY A 93 5.87 13.19 -8.55
N SER A 94 6.11 12.15 -7.77
CA SER A 94 5.52 10.82 -7.96
C SER A 94 5.01 10.29 -6.63
N ILE A 95 3.70 10.03 -6.55
CA ILE A 95 3.06 9.41 -5.39
C ILE A 95 2.68 7.99 -5.77
N ILE A 96 3.04 7.04 -4.91
CA ILE A 96 2.83 5.62 -5.11
C ILE A 96 2.08 5.09 -3.88
N ASN A 97 0.86 4.60 -4.09
CA ASN A 97 0.03 4.09 -3.01
C ASN A 97 0.01 2.56 -3.03
N ILE A 98 0.13 1.92 -1.88
CA ILE A 98 0.02 0.47 -1.80
C ILE A 98 -1.45 0.08 -1.62
N ALA A 99 -2.02 -0.48 -2.68
CA ALA A 99 -3.33 -1.10 -2.71
C ALA A 99 -3.24 -2.57 -2.24
N SER A 100 -4.03 -3.46 -2.79
CA SER A 100 -4.04 -4.89 -2.50
C SER A 100 -4.84 -5.64 -3.55
N VAL A 101 -4.59 -6.92 -3.76
CA VAL A 101 -5.51 -7.79 -4.53
C VAL A 101 -6.94 -7.73 -3.99
N THR A 102 -7.11 -7.41 -2.70
CA THR A 102 -8.43 -7.22 -2.09
C THR A 102 -9.17 -5.98 -2.59
N SER A 103 -8.48 -5.06 -3.26
CA SER A 103 -9.12 -3.91 -3.93
C SER A 103 -9.92 -4.32 -5.18
N HIS A 104 -9.62 -5.50 -5.73
CA HIS A 104 -10.20 -6.04 -6.96
C HIS A 104 -11.12 -7.23 -6.70
N LEU A 105 -10.77 -8.08 -5.73
CA LEU A 105 -11.53 -9.26 -5.35
C LEU A 105 -11.80 -9.26 -3.84
N PRO A 106 -13.00 -9.65 -3.39
CA PRO A 106 -13.28 -9.77 -1.97
C PRO A 106 -12.56 -11.02 -1.42
N LEU A 107 -11.55 -10.83 -0.61
CA LEU A 107 -10.98 -11.93 0.16
C LEU A 107 -11.85 -12.27 1.37
N SER A 108 -11.95 -13.57 1.66
CA SER A 108 -12.67 -14.08 2.82
C SER A 108 -12.17 -13.44 4.12
N LYS A 109 -13.10 -13.16 5.04
CA LYS A 109 -12.87 -12.69 6.41
C LYS A 109 -12.44 -11.23 6.58
N VAL A 110 -11.94 -10.53 5.55
CA VAL A 110 -11.29 -9.21 5.70
C VAL A 110 -12.04 -8.09 4.97
N ILE A 111 -13.35 -7.99 5.19
CA ILE A 111 -14.22 -7.06 4.45
C ILE A 111 -13.83 -5.59 4.65
N ALA A 112 -13.55 -5.15 5.89
CA ALA A 112 -13.17 -3.76 6.15
C ALA A 112 -11.85 -3.40 5.45
N TYR A 113 -10.87 -4.31 5.51
CA TYR A 113 -9.59 -4.16 4.80
C TYR A 113 -9.80 -4.09 3.28
N SER A 114 -10.59 -5.00 2.71
CA SER A 114 -10.88 -5.00 1.26
C SER A 114 -11.52 -3.70 0.82
N ALA A 115 -12.54 -3.23 1.54
CA ALA A 115 -13.22 -1.97 1.26
C ALA A 115 -12.28 -0.76 1.38
N SER A 116 -11.43 -0.70 2.42
CA SER A 116 -10.47 0.39 2.61
C SER A 116 -9.42 0.41 1.49
N LYS A 117 -8.92 -0.74 1.04
CA LYS A 117 -7.95 -0.82 -0.07
C LYS A 117 -8.59 -0.51 -1.43
N ALA A 118 -9.86 -0.86 -1.64
CA ALA A 118 -10.62 -0.42 -2.81
C ALA A 118 -10.80 1.11 -2.83
N ALA A 119 -11.04 1.71 -1.66
CA ALA A 119 -11.11 3.17 -1.52
C ALA A 119 -9.76 3.85 -1.85
N VAL A 120 -8.63 3.30 -1.41
CA VAL A 120 -7.28 3.79 -1.78
C VAL A 120 -7.09 3.78 -3.29
N LEU A 121 -7.49 2.70 -3.98
CA LEU A 121 -7.39 2.59 -5.43
C LEU A 121 -8.24 3.65 -6.15
N SER A 122 -9.48 3.86 -5.69
CA SER A 122 -10.38 4.90 -6.21
C SER A 122 -9.81 6.30 -5.98
N ALA A 123 -9.33 6.58 -4.76
CA ALA A 123 -8.74 7.86 -4.39
C ALA A 123 -7.45 8.16 -5.16
N THR A 124 -6.63 7.15 -5.45
CA THR A 124 -5.45 7.25 -6.32
C THR A 124 -5.84 7.77 -7.70
N ARG A 125 -6.87 7.20 -8.32
CA ARG A 125 -7.37 7.63 -9.64
C ARG A 125 -7.93 9.06 -9.61
N PHE A 126 -8.65 9.42 -8.57
CA PHE A 126 -9.13 10.80 -8.40
C PHE A 126 -7.96 11.79 -8.32
N LEU A 127 -6.99 11.52 -7.44
CA LEU A 127 -5.88 12.43 -7.19
C LEU A 127 -4.94 12.53 -8.40
N SER A 128 -4.79 11.45 -9.17
CA SER A 128 -4.00 11.46 -10.41
C SER A 128 -4.52 12.47 -11.42
N ARG A 129 -5.85 12.59 -11.56
CA ARG A 129 -6.50 13.57 -12.42
C ARG A 129 -6.31 15.00 -11.89
N GLU A 130 -6.51 15.20 -10.59
CA GLU A 130 -6.44 16.52 -9.96
C GLU A 130 -5.02 17.14 -10.02
N TRP A 131 -4.00 16.29 -9.99
CA TRP A 131 -2.61 16.76 -9.90
C TRP A 131 -1.79 16.57 -11.19
N ALA A 132 -2.34 15.97 -12.23
CA ALA A 132 -1.66 15.76 -13.51
C ALA A 132 -1.17 17.08 -14.11
N THR A 133 -2.01 18.11 -14.16
CA THR A 133 -1.66 19.44 -14.68
C THR A 133 -0.68 20.21 -13.78
N LYS A 134 -0.47 19.72 -12.56
CA LYS A 134 0.49 20.26 -11.59
C LYS A 134 1.81 19.50 -11.61
N GLY A 135 2.03 18.63 -12.59
CA GLY A 135 3.26 17.86 -12.75
C GLY A 135 3.48 16.75 -11.74
N VAL A 136 2.43 16.31 -11.02
CA VAL A 136 2.50 15.22 -10.05
C VAL A 136 1.75 14.01 -10.58
N ARG A 137 2.45 12.88 -10.65
CA ARG A 137 1.87 11.57 -11.01
C ARG A 137 1.45 10.84 -9.75
N VAL A 138 0.29 10.18 -9.79
CA VAL A 138 -0.23 9.41 -8.65
C VAL A 138 -0.66 8.03 -9.17
N ASN A 139 -0.03 6.97 -8.69
CA ASN A 139 -0.26 5.60 -9.12
C ASN A 139 -0.37 4.67 -7.91
N SER A 140 -0.73 3.43 -8.16
CA SER A 140 -0.75 2.39 -7.13
C SER A 140 0.04 1.15 -7.54
N ILE A 141 0.43 0.39 -6.53
CA ILE A 141 0.92 -0.98 -6.66
C ILE A 141 -0.09 -1.85 -5.92
N THR A 142 -0.53 -2.92 -6.56
CA THR A 142 -1.39 -3.95 -6.00
C THR A 142 -0.59 -5.21 -5.72
N PRO A 143 -0.09 -5.42 -4.49
CA PRO A 143 0.58 -6.66 -4.13
C PRO A 143 -0.41 -7.83 -4.00
N GLY A 144 0.04 -9.03 -4.37
CA GLY A 144 -0.57 -10.28 -3.97
C GLY A 144 -0.20 -10.66 -2.54
N PHE A 145 0.28 -11.88 -2.34
CA PHE A 145 0.65 -12.39 -1.02
C PHE A 145 2.17 -12.39 -0.83
N PHE A 146 2.61 -11.58 0.11
CA PHE A 146 4.02 -11.45 0.51
C PHE A 146 4.14 -11.74 2.01
N PRO A 147 4.97 -12.72 2.43
CA PRO A 147 5.21 -12.98 3.83
C PRO A 147 5.88 -11.78 4.51
N ALA A 148 5.34 -11.38 5.63
CA ALA A 148 5.91 -10.38 6.52
C ALA A 148 5.80 -10.90 7.97
N GLU A 149 6.50 -10.30 8.88
CA GLU A 149 6.49 -10.72 10.28
C GLU A 149 5.07 -10.77 10.86
N GLN A 150 4.26 -9.76 10.57
CA GLN A 150 2.88 -9.65 11.04
C GLN A 150 1.91 -10.73 10.53
N ASN A 151 2.19 -11.36 9.37
CA ASN A 151 1.33 -12.40 8.79
C ASN A 151 1.96 -13.80 8.79
N ARG A 152 3.21 -13.93 9.26
CA ARG A 152 3.97 -15.17 9.22
C ARG A 152 3.24 -16.32 9.91
N LYS A 153 2.67 -16.08 11.09
CA LYS A 153 1.91 -17.08 11.86
C LYS A 153 0.64 -17.57 11.16
N LEU A 154 0.10 -16.80 10.23
CA LEU A 154 -1.07 -17.20 9.44
C LEU A 154 -0.68 -18.03 8.22
N LEU A 155 0.55 -17.87 7.74
CA LEU A 155 1.04 -18.45 6.49
C LEU A 155 1.91 -19.68 6.70
N PHE A 156 2.54 -19.81 7.88
CA PHE A 156 3.45 -20.93 8.17
C PHE A 156 3.10 -21.58 9.52
N ASN A 157 3.23 -22.89 9.56
CA ASN A 157 3.17 -23.69 10.78
C ASN A 157 4.43 -23.48 11.63
N GLU A 158 4.44 -23.99 12.86
CA GLU A 158 5.58 -23.88 13.77
C GLU A 158 6.86 -24.56 13.23
N ASP A 159 6.69 -25.61 12.43
CA ASP A 159 7.78 -26.33 11.75
C ASP A 159 8.29 -25.64 10.47
N GLY A 160 7.73 -24.45 10.13
CA GLY A 160 8.07 -23.69 8.94
C GLY A 160 7.39 -24.15 7.65
N THR A 161 6.57 -25.20 7.69
CA THR A 161 5.80 -25.66 6.53
C THR A 161 4.64 -24.70 6.22
N PRO A 162 4.18 -24.63 4.96
CA PRO A 162 3.01 -23.82 4.60
C PRO A 162 1.74 -24.28 5.34
N SER A 163 1.03 -23.34 5.95
CA SER A 163 -0.28 -23.59 6.55
C SER A 163 -1.32 -23.95 5.48
N ASP A 164 -2.49 -24.43 5.88
CA ASP A 164 -3.58 -24.71 4.94
C ASP A 164 -4.06 -23.43 4.23
N ARG A 165 -3.96 -22.27 4.90
CA ARG A 165 -4.20 -20.98 4.26
C ARG A 165 -3.16 -20.70 3.17
N ALA A 166 -1.89 -20.96 3.42
CA ALA A 166 -0.83 -20.81 2.41
C ALA A 166 -1.04 -21.73 1.21
N LYS A 167 -1.40 -22.99 1.46
CA LYS A 167 -1.73 -23.97 0.38
C LYS A 167 -2.90 -23.49 -0.47
N ALA A 168 -3.96 -22.96 0.15
CA ALA A 168 -5.10 -22.38 -0.56
C ALA A 168 -4.68 -21.17 -1.42
N ILE A 169 -3.81 -20.29 -0.89
CA ILE A 169 -3.24 -19.16 -1.65
C ILE A 169 -2.43 -19.68 -2.84
N PHE A 170 -1.56 -20.66 -2.65
CA PHE A 170 -0.78 -21.25 -3.74
C PHE A 170 -1.66 -21.89 -4.82
N GLY A 171 -2.72 -22.58 -4.42
CA GLY A 171 -3.69 -23.16 -5.37
C GLY A 171 -4.42 -22.11 -6.21
N HIS A 172 -4.50 -20.88 -5.72
CA HIS A 172 -5.11 -19.76 -6.44
C HIS A 172 -4.08 -18.81 -7.09
N THR A 173 -2.80 -19.02 -6.86
CA THR A 173 -1.73 -18.21 -7.46
C THR A 173 -1.05 -19.01 -8.56
N PRO A 174 -1.14 -18.65 -9.85
CA PRO A 174 -0.54 -19.41 -10.96
C PRO A 174 0.98 -19.68 -10.78
N MET A 175 1.73 -18.74 -10.18
CA MET A 175 3.14 -18.97 -9.86
C MET A 175 3.38 -19.93 -8.70
N GLY A 176 2.34 -20.38 -7.98
CA GLY A 176 2.41 -21.43 -6.94
C GLY A 176 3.25 -21.09 -5.71
N ARG A 177 3.52 -19.83 -5.46
CA ARG A 177 4.36 -19.36 -4.34
C ARG A 177 3.94 -17.99 -3.83
N PHE A 178 4.46 -17.60 -2.68
CA PHE A 178 4.45 -16.22 -2.25
C PHE A 178 5.45 -15.38 -3.07
N GLY A 179 5.18 -14.08 -3.16
CA GLY A 179 6.16 -13.11 -3.63
C GLY A 179 7.26 -12.86 -2.58
N ASP A 180 8.47 -12.58 -3.04
CA ASP A 180 9.53 -12.01 -2.20
C ASP A 180 9.33 -10.49 -2.13
N PRO A 181 9.43 -9.83 -0.96
CA PRO A 181 9.26 -8.38 -0.85
C PRO A 181 10.12 -7.56 -1.81
N SER A 182 11.30 -8.06 -2.19
CA SER A 182 12.18 -7.42 -3.18
C SER A 182 11.56 -7.37 -4.58
N GLU A 183 10.61 -8.25 -4.91
CA GLU A 183 9.92 -8.26 -6.21
C GLU A 183 8.97 -7.06 -6.40
N LEU A 184 8.60 -6.37 -5.32
CA LEU A 184 7.84 -5.10 -5.39
C LEU A 184 8.73 -3.91 -5.79
N ALA A 185 10.04 -4.01 -5.58
CA ALA A 185 10.96 -2.90 -5.80
C ALA A 185 10.98 -2.44 -7.27
N GLY A 186 10.88 -3.36 -8.22
CA GLY A 186 10.84 -3.04 -9.66
C GLY A 186 9.68 -2.12 -10.03
N ALA A 187 8.48 -2.41 -9.53
CA ALA A 187 7.30 -1.58 -9.75
C ALA A 187 7.45 -0.19 -9.09
N ALA A 188 7.97 -0.15 -7.85
CA ALA A 188 8.20 1.11 -7.14
C ALA A 188 9.23 1.99 -7.86
N VAL A 189 10.36 1.42 -8.27
CA VAL A 189 11.41 2.13 -9.03
C VAL A 189 10.89 2.62 -10.38
N TYR A 190 10.11 1.79 -11.10
CA TYR A 190 9.50 2.19 -12.35
C TYR A 190 8.58 3.41 -12.17
N LEU A 191 7.64 3.34 -11.22
CA LEU A 191 6.69 4.43 -10.96
C LEU A 191 7.38 5.69 -10.40
N ALA A 192 8.46 5.54 -9.63
CA ALA A 192 9.26 6.66 -9.13
C ALA A 192 10.05 7.36 -10.25
N SER A 193 10.41 6.63 -11.31
CA SER A 193 11.26 7.15 -12.39
C SER A 193 10.52 8.15 -13.28
N GLU A 194 11.02 9.37 -13.32
CA GLU A 194 10.52 10.40 -14.23
C GLU A 194 10.75 10.05 -15.71
N LYS A 195 11.86 9.37 -16.02
CA LYS A 195 12.16 8.97 -17.40
C LYS A 195 11.34 7.78 -17.87
N ALA A 196 11.15 6.79 -16.99
CA ALA A 196 10.46 5.56 -17.40
C ALA A 196 8.94 5.67 -17.32
N ALA A 197 8.40 6.52 -16.43
CA ALA A 197 6.98 6.61 -16.13
C ALA A 197 6.41 8.05 -16.26
N SER A 198 7.04 8.92 -17.07
CA SER A 198 6.62 10.32 -17.22
C SER A 198 5.18 10.50 -17.71
N PHE A 199 4.64 9.53 -18.45
CA PHE A 199 3.27 9.54 -18.98
C PHE A 199 2.35 8.53 -18.26
N VAL A 200 2.76 8.04 -17.07
CA VAL A 200 2.02 7.04 -16.29
C VAL A 200 1.45 7.72 -15.03
N THR A 201 0.13 7.92 -15.02
CA THR A 201 -0.61 8.42 -13.86
C THR A 201 -2.00 7.77 -13.81
N GLY A 202 -2.55 7.53 -12.64
CA GLY A 202 -3.81 6.84 -12.42
C GLY A 202 -3.76 5.33 -12.68
N SER A 203 -2.58 4.78 -12.90
CA SER A 203 -2.36 3.37 -13.17
C SER A 203 -2.19 2.56 -11.90
N ASP A 204 -2.54 1.28 -11.97
CA ASP A 204 -2.31 0.29 -10.92
C ASP A 204 -1.42 -0.83 -11.46
N ILE A 205 -0.27 -1.05 -10.83
CA ILE A 205 0.64 -2.14 -11.20
C ILE A 205 0.37 -3.32 -10.26
N VAL A 206 -0.18 -4.38 -10.84
CA VAL A 206 -0.43 -5.63 -10.12
C VAL A 206 0.85 -6.47 -10.07
N VAL A 207 1.25 -6.88 -8.85
CA VAL A 207 2.40 -7.74 -8.59
C VAL A 207 1.92 -8.87 -7.67
N ASP A 208 1.33 -9.90 -8.24
CA ASP A 208 0.54 -10.89 -7.48
C ASP A 208 0.79 -12.36 -7.87
N GLY A 209 1.74 -12.63 -8.75
CA GLY A 209 2.01 -13.98 -9.25
C GLY A 209 0.86 -14.57 -10.09
N GLY A 210 -0.01 -13.71 -10.63
CA GLY A 210 -1.17 -14.09 -11.42
C GLY A 210 -2.45 -14.35 -10.61
N PHE A 211 -2.46 -14.01 -9.32
CA PHE A 211 -3.62 -14.27 -8.42
C PHE A 211 -4.93 -13.68 -8.97
N LEU A 212 -4.91 -12.44 -9.48
CA LEU A 212 -6.10 -11.80 -10.07
C LEU A 212 -6.47 -12.32 -11.47
N SER A 213 -5.61 -13.11 -12.10
CA SER A 213 -5.84 -13.67 -13.43
C SER A 213 -6.39 -15.10 -13.39
N GLN A 214 -6.49 -15.70 -12.19
CA GLN A 214 -7.00 -17.05 -12.02
C GLN A 214 -8.51 -17.08 -12.33
N THR A 215 -8.87 -17.94 -13.24
CA THR A 215 -10.27 -18.31 -13.56
C THR A 215 -10.56 -19.74 -13.12
N ILE A 216 -11.80 -20.17 -13.22
CA ILE A 216 -12.21 -21.57 -13.00
C ILE A 216 -11.71 -22.47 -14.11
#